data_a5bd6f2faa079de06590ee31752b4789
#
_entry.id   a5bd6f2faa079de06590ee31752b4789
#
_cell.length_a   1.000
_cell.length_b   1.000
_cell.length_c   1.000
_cell.angle_alpha   90.00
_cell.angle_beta   90.00
_cell.angle_gamma   90.00
#
_symmetry.space_group_name_H-M   'P 1'
#
loop_
_entity.id
_entity.type
_entity.pdbx_description
1 polymer ?
#
loop_
_entity_poly.entity_id
_entity_poly.type
_entity_poly.pdbx_seq_one_letter_code
_entity_poly.pdbx_strand_id
1 'polypeptide(L)'
;MALDATIDDVPNIKKLGGRLAGRIPAGASGKGGLDINMAQIKNLVEGGAEAAAEMGIGYFEDLGSLESNGLLEVKDISLSNRAFERGLRALGTLGSGNHFMELQSVERVVDEETAKQWGLYEGQLLAMIHSGSRGLGHQVCSEHSRKLEQKYKRVSDGCYCEEYDYALTDRQLACAPIHSTDGLKYLDQMNAAANFAFANRSALAHRVREVLKLEMGADGEARTLYDVAHNIAKIETHSINGKICNCAVHRKGATRAFSGDSGGIETKYSTTGQPVLVPGDMGTGSWIMAGPKTGQNQAFGSSCHGAGRALSRTKAKKIIDGKELKRKLEGAGIRIHASTPNVLSEEAPDAYKDVDEVIDLTNRAGLARPVARMRPNIVIKG
;
A
#
# COMPACT_ATOMS: atom_id res chain seq x y z
N MET A 1 6.26 0.16 9.83
CA MET A 1 6.97 -0.51 10.95
C MET A 1 7.38 0.56 11.95
N ALA A 2 7.40 0.24 13.25
CA ALA A 2 7.80 1.15 14.31
C ALA A 2 9.04 0.59 15.03
N LEU A 3 9.99 1.47 15.35
CA LEU A 3 11.19 1.18 16.11
C LEU A 3 11.02 1.76 17.53
N ASP A 4 11.68 1.18 18.51
CA ASP A 4 11.78 1.80 19.87
C ASP A 4 13.04 2.68 19.94
N ALA A 5 13.19 3.57 18.96
CA ALA A 5 14.32 4.48 18.77
C ALA A 5 13.87 5.81 18.18
N THR A 6 14.72 6.82 18.30
CA THR A 6 14.56 8.17 17.75
C THR A 6 15.64 8.46 16.71
N ILE A 7 15.59 9.63 16.07
CA ILE A 7 16.61 10.03 15.10
C ILE A 7 18.00 10.20 15.73
N ASP A 8 18.05 10.51 17.02
CA ASP A 8 19.30 10.70 17.76
C ASP A 8 20.03 9.37 18.04
N ASP A 9 19.30 8.24 17.97
CA ASP A 9 19.85 6.89 18.12
C ASP A 9 20.45 6.37 16.79
N VAL A 10 20.35 7.14 15.70
CA VAL A 10 20.93 6.79 14.41
C VAL A 10 22.39 7.26 14.33
N PRO A 11 23.40 6.37 14.39
CA PRO A 11 24.80 6.77 14.46
C PRO A 11 25.25 7.59 13.24
N ASN A 12 24.72 7.28 12.07
CA ASN A 12 25.02 8.00 10.83
C ASN A 12 23.86 7.89 9.81
N ILE A 13 23.02 8.89 9.78
CA ILE A 13 21.82 8.93 8.90
C ILE A 13 22.18 8.87 7.41
N LYS A 14 23.32 9.45 7.00
CA LYS A 14 23.76 9.39 5.59
C LYS A 14 24.15 7.97 5.20
N LYS A 15 24.87 7.28 6.07
CA LYS A 15 25.28 5.88 5.86
C LYS A 15 24.04 4.97 5.85
N LEU A 16 23.14 5.14 6.82
CA LEU A 16 21.87 4.40 6.89
C LEU A 16 21.06 4.56 5.60
N GLY A 17 20.85 5.80 5.13
CA GLY A 17 20.13 6.08 3.89
C GLY A 17 20.78 5.41 2.67
N GLY A 18 22.11 5.46 2.55
CA GLY A 18 22.84 4.78 1.47
C GLY A 18 22.71 3.26 1.53
N ARG A 19 22.74 2.66 2.72
CA ARG A 19 22.56 1.20 2.92
C ARG A 19 21.12 0.77 2.58
N LEU A 20 20.12 1.51 3.06
CA LEU A 20 18.71 1.25 2.72
C LEU A 20 18.49 1.34 1.21
N ALA A 21 18.98 2.40 0.56
CA ALA A 21 18.86 2.57 -0.89
C ALA A 21 19.58 1.45 -1.69
N GLY A 22 20.70 0.95 -1.19
CA GLY A 22 21.43 -0.17 -1.80
C GLY A 22 20.74 -1.53 -1.60
N ARG A 23 20.02 -1.72 -0.47
CA ARG A 23 19.36 -3.00 -0.14
C ARG A 23 17.95 -3.11 -0.71
N ILE A 24 17.27 -1.96 -0.96
CA ILE A 24 15.89 -1.89 -1.45
C ILE A 24 15.89 -1.52 -2.93
N PRO A 25 15.75 -2.50 -3.84
CA PRO A 25 15.75 -2.22 -5.27
C PRO A 25 14.54 -1.36 -5.65
N ALA A 26 14.80 -0.21 -6.25
CA ALA A 26 13.77 0.72 -6.72
C ALA A 26 13.80 0.83 -8.25
N GLY A 27 12.69 1.26 -8.85
CA GLY A 27 12.54 1.40 -10.30
C GLY A 27 11.68 0.32 -10.96
N ALA A 28 11.36 0.56 -12.24
CA ALA A 28 10.42 -0.28 -13.00
C ALA A 28 11.00 -1.63 -13.44
N SER A 29 12.35 -1.77 -13.48
CA SER A 29 13.02 -2.93 -14.11
C SER A 29 12.89 -4.24 -13.34
N GLY A 30 12.54 -4.19 -12.04
CA GLY A 30 12.55 -5.37 -11.15
C GLY A 30 13.95 -5.96 -10.90
N LYS A 31 15.04 -5.29 -11.34
CA LYS A 31 16.41 -5.74 -11.06
C LYS A 31 16.69 -5.68 -9.57
N GLY A 32 17.41 -6.70 -9.05
CA GLY A 32 17.73 -6.80 -7.62
C GLY A 32 16.64 -7.43 -6.75
N GLY A 33 15.57 -7.97 -7.36
CA GLY A 33 14.59 -8.81 -6.68
C GLY A 33 15.25 -10.05 -6.04
N LEU A 34 14.51 -10.71 -5.17
CA LEU A 34 14.90 -12.00 -4.60
C LEU A 34 14.85 -13.06 -5.70
N ASP A 35 15.85 -13.94 -5.71
CA ASP A 35 15.91 -15.07 -6.62
C ASP A 35 14.99 -16.18 -6.11
N ILE A 36 13.89 -16.42 -6.81
CA ILE A 36 12.90 -17.44 -6.51
C ILE A 36 12.53 -18.24 -7.76
N ASN A 37 12.16 -19.49 -7.58
CA ASN A 37 11.71 -20.37 -8.65
C ASN A 37 10.17 -20.37 -8.83
N MET A 38 9.69 -21.10 -9.83
CA MET A 38 8.29 -21.20 -10.17
C MET A 38 7.43 -21.84 -9.05
N ALA A 39 7.96 -22.80 -8.32
CA ALA A 39 7.26 -23.43 -7.21
C ALA A 39 7.08 -22.42 -6.05
N GLN A 40 8.12 -21.69 -5.73
CA GLN A 40 8.09 -20.67 -4.68
C GLN A 40 7.12 -19.53 -4.99
N ILE A 41 7.07 -19.02 -6.22
CA ILE A 41 6.12 -17.94 -6.55
C ILE A 41 4.67 -18.44 -6.52
N LYS A 42 4.41 -19.69 -6.89
CA LYS A 42 3.08 -20.31 -6.76
C LYS A 42 2.67 -20.40 -5.29
N ASN A 43 3.58 -20.83 -4.41
CA ASN A 43 3.33 -20.83 -2.97
C ASN A 43 3.01 -19.44 -2.42
N LEU A 44 3.75 -18.40 -2.88
CA LEU A 44 3.51 -17.01 -2.44
C LEU A 44 2.15 -16.45 -2.91
N VAL A 45 1.66 -16.79 -4.09
CA VAL A 45 0.34 -16.33 -4.56
C VAL A 45 -0.81 -17.08 -3.88
N GLU A 46 -0.56 -18.28 -3.36
CA GLU A 46 -1.50 -19.04 -2.53
C GLU A 46 -1.46 -18.60 -1.07
N GLY A 47 -0.28 -18.58 -0.45
CA GLY A 47 -0.07 -18.46 0.98
C GLY A 47 0.29 -17.03 1.46
N GLY A 48 0.44 -16.06 0.56
CA GLY A 48 0.61 -14.66 0.94
C GLY A 48 1.81 -14.38 1.84
N ALA A 49 1.57 -13.61 2.91
CA ALA A 49 2.60 -13.24 3.88
C ALA A 49 3.07 -14.43 4.74
N GLU A 50 2.21 -15.41 5.00
CA GLU A 50 2.58 -16.62 5.74
C GLU A 50 3.61 -17.44 4.95
N ALA A 51 3.37 -17.69 3.66
CA ALA A 51 4.35 -18.34 2.80
C ALA A 51 5.67 -17.56 2.70
N ALA A 52 5.65 -16.23 2.75
CA ALA A 52 6.85 -15.42 2.82
C ALA A 52 7.62 -15.64 4.14
N ALA A 53 6.90 -15.78 5.27
CA ALA A 53 7.52 -16.09 6.57
C ALA A 53 8.13 -17.51 6.59
N GLU A 54 7.44 -18.52 6.05
CA GLU A 54 7.95 -19.89 5.88
C GLU A 54 9.24 -19.93 5.03
N MET A 55 9.34 -19.06 4.02
CA MET A 55 10.52 -18.92 3.19
C MET A 55 11.65 -18.11 3.85
N GLY A 56 11.48 -17.60 5.07
CA GLY A 56 12.46 -16.78 5.78
C GLY A 56 12.64 -15.36 5.21
N ILE A 57 11.68 -14.88 4.43
CA ILE A 57 11.64 -13.52 3.85
C ILE A 57 10.50 -12.66 4.42
N GLY A 58 9.95 -13.07 5.54
CA GLY A 58 8.90 -12.43 6.32
C GLY A 58 8.99 -12.90 7.77
N TYR A 59 8.00 -12.52 8.58
CA TYR A 59 7.94 -12.86 9.99
C TYR A 59 6.53 -13.28 10.39
N PHE A 60 6.38 -14.40 11.10
CA PHE A 60 5.08 -14.88 11.59
C PHE A 60 4.43 -13.90 12.58
N GLU A 61 5.25 -13.20 13.37
CA GLU A 61 4.78 -12.18 14.33
C GLU A 61 4.08 -11.00 13.67
N ASP A 62 4.38 -10.74 12.39
CA ASP A 62 3.77 -9.66 11.64
C ASP A 62 2.33 -9.97 11.22
N LEU A 63 1.95 -11.25 11.03
CA LEU A 63 0.67 -11.65 10.41
C LEU A 63 -0.54 -10.98 11.06
N GLY A 64 -0.61 -10.96 12.40
CA GLY A 64 -1.68 -10.28 13.13
C GLY A 64 -1.68 -8.75 12.99
N SER A 65 -0.73 -8.17 12.25
CA SER A 65 -0.63 -6.74 11.91
C SER A 65 -0.87 -6.47 10.43
N LEU A 66 -1.28 -7.46 9.67
CA LEU A 66 -1.56 -7.31 8.24
C LEU A 66 -3.07 -7.42 8.02
N GLU A 67 -3.60 -6.59 7.14
CA GLU A 67 -5.00 -6.68 6.70
C GLU A 67 -5.32 -8.11 6.24
N SER A 68 -6.37 -8.71 6.80
CA SER A 68 -6.75 -10.12 6.57
C SER A 68 -5.62 -11.12 6.93
N ASN A 69 -4.79 -10.80 7.92
CA ASN A 69 -3.60 -11.58 8.32
C ASN A 69 -2.61 -11.85 7.16
N GLY A 70 -2.63 -10.98 6.14
CA GLY A 70 -1.75 -11.08 4.97
C GLY A 70 -2.11 -12.19 3.98
N LEU A 71 -3.34 -12.70 4.03
CA LEU A 71 -3.81 -13.80 3.19
C LEU A 71 -5.24 -13.57 2.71
N LEU A 72 -5.50 -13.82 1.44
CA LEU A 72 -6.83 -13.91 0.85
C LEU A 72 -7.01 -15.30 0.24
N GLU A 73 -8.20 -15.89 0.40
CA GLU A 73 -8.52 -17.19 -0.15
C GLU A 73 -8.43 -17.17 -1.69
N VAL A 74 -7.73 -18.14 -2.26
CA VAL A 74 -7.60 -18.38 -3.70
C VAL A 74 -8.05 -19.81 -3.99
N LYS A 75 -9.05 -19.98 -4.85
CA LYS A 75 -9.59 -21.30 -5.22
C LYS A 75 -8.94 -21.85 -6.48
N ASP A 76 -8.54 -20.98 -7.41
CA ASP A 76 -7.91 -21.36 -8.67
C ASP A 76 -6.75 -20.42 -9.01
N ILE A 77 -5.52 -20.98 -9.04
CA ILE A 77 -4.29 -20.25 -9.40
C ILE A 77 -4.06 -20.29 -10.91
N SER A 78 -5.05 -20.01 -11.70
CA SER A 78 -4.90 -19.99 -13.16
C SER A 78 -4.31 -18.67 -13.68
N LEU A 79 -3.17 -18.23 -13.12
CA LEU A 79 -2.42 -17.08 -13.65
C LEU A 79 -1.67 -17.48 -14.92
N SER A 80 -1.47 -16.51 -15.83
CA SER A 80 -0.67 -16.74 -17.04
C SER A 80 0.82 -16.91 -16.70
N ASN A 81 1.55 -17.69 -17.50
CA ASN A 81 3.02 -17.81 -17.37
C ASN A 81 3.69 -16.43 -17.37
N ARG A 82 3.19 -15.50 -18.19
CA ARG A 82 3.71 -14.13 -18.26
C ARG A 82 3.52 -13.37 -16.94
N ALA A 83 2.41 -13.58 -16.23
CA ALA A 83 2.21 -12.98 -14.91
C ALA A 83 3.23 -13.52 -13.90
N PHE A 84 3.44 -14.83 -13.85
CA PHE A 84 4.46 -15.46 -13.02
C PHE A 84 5.88 -14.96 -13.35
N GLU A 85 6.27 -14.95 -14.62
CA GLU A 85 7.59 -14.45 -15.06
C GLU A 85 7.86 -13.01 -14.63
N ARG A 86 6.84 -12.15 -14.65
CA ARG A 86 6.94 -10.77 -14.16
C ARG A 86 7.03 -10.69 -12.64
N GLY A 87 6.42 -11.63 -11.93
CA GLY A 87 6.49 -11.77 -10.48
C GLY A 87 7.87 -12.25 -10.00
N LEU A 88 8.42 -13.29 -10.66
CA LEU A 88 9.73 -13.86 -10.35
C LEU A 88 10.85 -12.80 -10.28
N ARG A 89 10.78 -11.78 -11.12
CA ARG A 89 11.78 -10.70 -11.19
C ARG A 89 11.52 -9.56 -10.20
N ALA A 90 10.38 -9.57 -9.51
CA ALA A 90 9.88 -8.40 -8.81
C ALA A 90 9.73 -8.56 -7.29
N LEU A 91 9.88 -9.78 -6.75
CA LEU A 91 9.74 -10.01 -5.32
C LEU A 91 10.83 -9.27 -4.53
N GLY A 92 10.45 -8.61 -3.44
CA GLY A 92 11.36 -7.82 -2.62
C GLY A 92 11.85 -6.54 -3.32
N THR A 93 11.08 -6.02 -4.32
CA THR A 93 11.40 -4.75 -4.99
C THR A 93 10.34 -3.69 -4.72
N LEU A 94 10.79 -2.44 -4.62
CA LEU A 94 9.92 -1.31 -4.31
C LEU A 94 9.03 -0.93 -5.50
N GLY A 95 9.61 -0.69 -6.65
CA GLY A 95 8.93 -0.23 -7.85
C GLY A 95 9.22 1.20 -8.22
N SER A 96 8.35 1.78 -9.04
CA SER A 96 8.48 3.14 -9.57
C SER A 96 7.18 3.95 -9.39
N GLY A 97 7.22 5.21 -9.76
CA GLY A 97 6.09 6.14 -9.63
C GLY A 97 5.86 6.54 -8.19
N ASN A 98 4.64 6.34 -7.67
CA ASN A 98 4.29 6.70 -6.30
C ASN A 98 4.80 5.69 -5.24
N HIS A 99 5.46 4.60 -5.63
CA HIS A 99 6.07 3.68 -4.68
C HIS A 99 7.28 4.32 -3.98
N PHE A 100 7.43 4.04 -2.70
CA PHE A 100 8.52 4.58 -1.88
C PHE A 100 8.78 3.71 -0.64
N MET A 101 9.95 3.90 -0.05
CA MET A 101 10.25 3.57 1.34
C MET A 101 10.77 4.82 2.03
N GLU A 102 10.21 5.13 3.19
CA GLU A 102 10.62 6.28 4.00
C GLU A 102 10.95 5.85 5.42
N LEU A 103 12.05 6.38 5.95
CA LEU A 103 12.27 6.44 7.40
C LEU A 103 11.77 7.80 7.89
N GLN A 104 10.84 7.79 8.81
CA GLN A 104 10.11 8.96 9.29
C GLN A 104 10.24 9.07 10.80
N SER A 105 10.11 10.28 11.35
CA SER A 105 9.93 10.50 12.78
C SER A 105 8.50 10.90 13.07
N VAL A 106 7.93 10.41 14.18
CA VAL A 106 6.65 10.93 14.70
C VAL A 106 6.89 12.38 15.15
N GLU A 107 6.26 13.31 14.45
CA GLU A 107 6.39 14.74 14.74
C GLU A 107 5.43 15.19 15.83
N ARG A 108 4.23 14.60 15.83
CA ARG A 108 3.16 14.94 16.78
C ARG A 108 2.20 13.78 16.96
N VAL A 109 1.83 13.51 18.21
CA VAL A 109 0.73 12.61 18.58
C VAL A 109 -0.51 13.47 18.89
N VAL A 110 -1.67 13.11 18.35
CA VAL A 110 -2.95 13.83 18.55
C VAL A 110 -4.03 12.98 19.22
N ASP A 111 -3.96 11.65 19.15
CA ASP A 111 -4.77 10.71 19.93
C ASP A 111 -3.83 9.88 20.80
N GLU A 112 -3.54 10.38 22.01
CA GLU A 112 -2.59 9.78 22.94
C GLU A 112 -3.02 8.37 23.39
N GLU A 113 -4.33 8.14 23.57
CA GLU A 113 -4.86 6.86 24.01
C GLU A 113 -4.59 5.77 22.95
N THR A 114 -4.95 6.05 21.69
CA THR A 114 -4.71 5.13 20.58
C THR A 114 -3.22 4.97 20.30
N ALA A 115 -2.45 6.06 20.31
CA ALA A 115 -1.01 6.02 20.11
C ALA A 115 -0.31 5.14 21.16
N LYS A 116 -0.67 5.29 22.43
CA LYS A 116 -0.14 4.46 23.53
C LYS A 116 -0.44 2.98 23.33
N GLN A 117 -1.67 2.63 22.91
CA GLN A 117 -2.03 1.23 22.63
C GLN A 117 -1.23 0.66 21.46
N TRP A 118 -0.86 1.49 20.48
CA TRP A 118 -0.03 1.10 19.34
C TRP A 118 1.46 1.23 19.62
N GLY A 119 1.87 1.69 20.82
CA GLY A 119 3.26 1.95 21.20
C GLY A 119 3.90 3.02 20.32
N LEU A 120 3.17 4.11 20.04
CA LEU A 120 3.65 5.28 19.32
C LEU A 120 3.91 6.43 20.29
N TYR A 121 5.01 7.16 20.07
CA TYR A 121 5.39 8.35 20.84
C TYR A 121 6.11 9.38 19.96
N GLU A 122 6.11 10.63 20.37
CA GLU A 122 6.79 11.71 19.63
C GLU A 122 8.30 11.49 19.57
N GLY A 123 8.89 11.77 18.43
CA GLY A 123 10.30 11.49 18.10
C GLY A 123 10.58 10.09 17.60
N GLN A 124 9.68 9.12 17.81
CA GLN A 124 9.88 7.73 17.42
C GLN A 124 10.13 7.56 15.93
N LEU A 125 11.07 6.69 15.56
CA LEU A 125 11.31 6.31 14.18
C LEU A 125 10.31 5.29 13.68
N LEU A 126 9.81 5.54 12.44
CA LEU A 126 8.96 4.63 11.71
C LEU A 126 9.51 4.42 10.30
N ALA A 127 9.38 3.18 9.81
CA ALA A 127 9.64 2.88 8.40
C ALA A 127 8.31 2.63 7.68
N MET A 128 8.00 3.46 6.68
CA MET A 128 6.82 3.32 5.83
C MET A 128 7.22 2.78 4.46
N ILE A 129 6.57 1.71 4.02
CA ILE A 129 6.80 1.09 2.71
C ILE A 129 5.51 1.15 1.90
N HIS A 130 5.58 1.75 0.72
CA HIS A 130 4.48 1.79 -0.23
C HIS A 130 4.86 1.00 -1.48
N SER A 131 4.38 -0.23 -1.57
CA SER A 131 4.58 -1.12 -2.70
C SER A 131 3.42 -2.12 -2.81
N GLY A 132 3.38 -2.89 -3.89
CA GLY A 132 2.28 -3.82 -4.17
C GLY A 132 2.71 -5.04 -4.98
N SER A 133 1.78 -5.58 -5.76
CA SER A 133 1.94 -6.81 -6.56
C SER A 133 2.87 -6.66 -7.78
N ARG A 134 3.47 -5.50 -7.98
CA ARG A 134 4.44 -5.23 -9.02
C ARG A 134 3.94 -5.67 -10.41
N GLY A 135 4.86 -6.22 -11.22
CA GLY A 135 4.58 -6.67 -12.58
C GLY A 135 3.55 -7.80 -12.68
N LEU A 136 3.42 -8.64 -11.63
CA LEU A 136 2.45 -9.75 -11.59
C LEU A 136 1.02 -9.21 -11.63
N GLY A 137 0.60 -8.43 -10.65
CA GLY A 137 -0.77 -7.91 -10.60
C GLY A 137 -1.10 -6.96 -11.75
N HIS A 138 -0.12 -6.17 -12.24
CA HIS A 138 -0.32 -5.37 -13.44
C HIS A 138 -0.63 -6.25 -14.66
N GLN A 139 0.02 -7.41 -14.81
CA GLN A 139 -0.26 -8.35 -15.92
C GLN A 139 -1.64 -8.96 -15.77
N VAL A 140 -1.99 -9.44 -14.58
CA VAL A 140 -3.33 -9.98 -14.25
C VAL A 140 -4.42 -8.97 -14.59
N CYS A 141 -4.31 -7.75 -14.10
CA CYS A 141 -5.26 -6.67 -14.38
C CYS A 141 -5.41 -6.42 -15.89
N SER A 142 -4.29 -6.31 -16.62
CA SER A 142 -4.30 -6.04 -18.06
C SER A 142 -4.96 -7.17 -18.86
N GLU A 143 -4.80 -8.41 -18.47
CA GLU A 143 -5.41 -9.59 -19.12
C GLU A 143 -6.92 -9.62 -18.89
N HIS A 144 -7.36 -9.38 -17.64
CA HIS A 144 -8.79 -9.32 -17.34
C HIS A 144 -9.49 -8.14 -18.01
N SER A 145 -8.93 -6.94 -17.91
CA SER A 145 -9.50 -5.75 -18.55
C SER A 145 -9.69 -5.99 -20.05
N ARG A 146 -8.65 -6.49 -20.74
CA ARG A 146 -8.74 -6.78 -22.18
C ARG A 146 -9.80 -7.83 -22.49
N LYS A 147 -9.87 -8.93 -21.70
CA LYS A 147 -10.85 -9.99 -21.89
C LYS A 147 -12.28 -9.48 -21.71
N LEU A 148 -12.54 -8.69 -20.67
CA LEU A 148 -13.86 -8.13 -20.44
C LEU A 148 -14.23 -7.08 -21.48
N GLU A 149 -13.33 -6.16 -21.82
CA GLU A 149 -13.56 -5.16 -22.86
C GLU A 149 -13.92 -5.77 -24.23
N GLN A 150 -13.39 -6.95 -24.57
CA GLN A 150 -13.71 -7.65 -25.82
C GLN A 150 -15.15 -8.16 -25.87
N LYS A 151 -15.80 -8.40 -24.72
CA LYS A 151 -17.22 -8.81 -24.64
C LYS A 151 -18.19 -7.66 -24.90
N TYR A 152 -17.74 -6.41 -24.74
CA TYR A 152 -18.55 -5.22 -24.93
C TYR A 152 -18.40 -4.67 -26.35
N LYS A 153 -19.44 -4.81 -27.16
CA LYS A 153 -19.51 -4.29 -28.53
C LYS A 153 -19.98 -2.83 -28.54
N ARG A 154 -19.43 -2.01 -29.41
CA ARG A 154 -19.90 -0.63 -29.60
C ARG A 154 -21.35 -0.61 -30.08
N VAL A 155 -22.13 0.32 -29.49
CA VAL A 155 -23.49 0.69 -29.88
C VAL A 155 -23.59 2.21 -30.02
N SER A 156 -24.74 2.76 -30.43
CA SER A 156 -24.91 4.22 -30.65
C SER A 156 -24.49 5.06 -29.45
N ASP A 157 -24.84 4.64 -28.23
CA ASP A 157 -24.66 5.42 -27.00
C ASP A 157 -23.74 4.73 -25.98
N GLY A 158 -22.61 4.13 -26.46
CA GLY A 158 -21.66 3.46 -25.59
C GLY A 158 -21.25 2.08 -26.05
N CYS A 159 -21.39 1.08 -25.18
CA CYS A 159 -21.14 -0.32 -25.50
C CYS A 159 -22.09 -1.26 -24.75
N TYR A 160 -22.30 -2.46 -25.29
CA TYR A 160 -23.22 -3.45 -24.75
C TYR A 160 -22.60 -4.86 -24.76
N CYS A 161 -22.86 -5.59 -23.68
CA CYS A 161 -22.47 -7.01 -23.56
C CYS A 161 -23.73 -7.88 -23.57
N GLU A 162 -23.92 -8.67 -24.66
CA GLU A 162 -25.04 -9.58 -24.82
C GLU A 162 -25.05 -10.69 -23.75
N GLU A 163 -23.87 -11.20 -23.38
CA GLU A 163 -23.73 -12.28 -22.40
C GLU A 163 -24.21 -11.88 -20.99
N TYR A 164 -24.02 -10.63 -20.59
CA TYR A 164 -24.35 -10.14 -19.26
C TYR A 164 -25.61 -9.25 -19.24
N ASP A 165 -26.12 -8.90 -20.41
CA ASP A 165 -27.21 -7.95 -20.59
C ASP A 165 -26.92 -6.59 -19.92
N TYR A 166 -25.69 -6.07 -20.13
CA TYR A 166 -25.25 -4.78 -19.60
C TYR A 166 -24.92 -3.78 -20.70
N ALA A 167 -25.48 -2.55 -20.56
CA ALA A 167 -25.08 -1.37 -21.30
C ALA A 167 -24.16 -0.48 -20.46
N LEU A 168 -23.10 0.03 -21.05
CA LEU A 168 -22.13 0.93 -20.43
C LEU A 168 -21.89 2.13 -21.32
N THR A 169 -21.67 3.29 -20.70
CA THR A 169 -21.35 4.54 -21.41
C THR A 169 -19.90 4.56 -21.95
N ASP A 170 -19.00 3.84 -21.30
CA ASP A 170 -17.60 3.72 -21.69
C ASP A 170 -17.13 2.27 -21.56
N ARG A 171 -16.42 1.78 -22.58
CA ARG A 171 -15.85 0.43 -22.62
C ARG A 171 -14.82 0.17 -21.51
N GLN A 172 -14.17 1.20 -21.00
CA GLN A 172 -13.26 1.08 -19.87
C GLN A 172 -13.96 0.72 -18.55
N LEU A 173 -15.30 0.85 -18.50
CA LEU A 173 -16.13 0.40 -17.39
C LEU A 173 -16.52 -1.07 -17.48
N ALA A 174 -15.96 -1.83 -18.43
CA ALA A 174 -16.28 -3.24 -18.65
C ALA A 174 -16.24 -4.03 -17.34
N CYS A 175 -17.35 -4.70 -17.06
CA CYS A 175 -17.57 -5.45 -15.81
C CYS A 175 -18.17 -6.83 -16.12
N ALA A 176 -18.21 -7.68 -15.11
CA ALA A 176 -18.87 -8.98 -15.16
C ALA A 176 -19.74 -9.16 -13.90
N PRO A 177 -20.87 -9.86 -13.98
CA PRO A 177 -21.62 -10.24 -12.80
C PRO A 177 -20.72 -11.05 -11.84
N ILE A 178 -20.77 -10.73 -10.55
CA ILE A 178 -19.85 -11.30 -9.54
C ILE A 178 -19.88 -12.83 -9.47
N HIS A 179 -21.04 -13.44 -9.75
CA HIS A 179 -21.25 -14.90 -9.73
C HIS A 179 -21.05 -15.55 -11.11
N SER A 180 -20.71 -14.77 -12.15
CA SER A 180 -20.34 -15.34 -13.45
C SER A 180 -18.96 -16.01 -13.38
N THR A 181 -18.66 -16.88 -14.34
CA THR A 181 -17.32 -17.49 -14.46
C THR A 181 -16.21 -16.44 -14.54
N ASP A 182 -16.44 -15.33 -15.25
CA ASP A 182 -15.45 -14.25 -15.35
C ASP A 182 -15.32 -13.45 -14.05
N GLY A 183 -16.42 -13.20 -13.34
CA GLY A 183 -16.41 -12.53 -12.06
C GLY A 183 -15.65 -13.35 -11.00
N LEU A 184 -15.96 -14.62 -10.86
CA LEU A 184 -15.27 -15.53 -9.93
C LEU A 184 -13.78 -15.65 -10.26
N LYS A 185 -13.45 -15.86 -11.54
CA LYS A 185 -12.06 -15.94 -11.99
C LYS A 185 -11.28 -14.64 -11.75
N TYR A 186 -11.92 -13.48 -11.95
CA TYR A 186 -11.32 -12.18 -11.63
C TYR A 186 -10.99 -12.08 -10.13
N LEU A 187 -11.92 -12.45 -9.24
CA LEU A 187 -11.69 -12.39 -7.79
C LEU A 187 -10.54 -13.29 -7.37
N ASP A 188 -10.50 -14.55 -7.83
CA ASP A 188 -9.41 -15.49 -7.50
C ASP A 188 -8.04 -14.96 -7.97
N GLN A 189 -7.93 -14.50 -9.21
CA GLN A 189 -6.67 -14.01 -9.73
C GLN A 189 -6.25 -12.67 -9.12
N MET A 190 -7.19 -11.82 -8.75
CA MET A 190 -6.92 -10.61 -7.97
C MET A 190 -6.44 -10.94 -6.56
N ASN A 191 -7.05 -11.92 -5.89
CA ASN A 191 -6.63 -12.39 -4.58
C ASN A 191 -5.20 -12.98 -4.63
N ALA A 192 -4.88 -13.79 -5.63
CA ALA A 192 -3.53 -14.30 -5.87
C ALA A 192 -2.51 -13.17 -6.05
N ALA A 193 -2.87 -12.12 -6.80
CA ALA A 193 -2.02 -10.94 -6.96
C ALA A 193 -1.89 -10.12 -5.66
N ALA A 194 -2.93 -10.06 -4.83
CA ALA A 194 -2.89 -9.42 -3.52
C ALA A 194 -2.03 -10.20 -2.52
N ASN A 195 -2.10 -11.54 -2.51
CA ASN A 195 -1.22 -12.40 -1.73
C ASN A 195 0.25 -12.17 -2.10
N PHE A 196 0.56 -12.11 -3.40
CA PHE A 196 1.90 -11.73 -3.85
C PHE A 196 2.30 -10.32 -3.39
N ALA A 197 1.36 -9.37 -3.31
CA ALA A 197 1.65 -8.03 -2.81
C ALA A 197 1.99 -8.03 -1.31
N PHE A 198 1.27 -8.80 -0.48
CA PHE A 198 1.61 -9.01 0.93
C PHE A 198 3.00 -9.63 1.07
N ALA A 199 3.28 -10.71 0.35
CA ALA A 199 4.61 -11.34 0.33
C ALA A 199 5.72 -10.38 -0.11
N ASN A 200 5.48 -9.53 -1.12
CA ASN A 200 6.44 -8.52 -1.57
C ASN A 200 6.73 -7.47 -0.49
N ARG A 201 5.71 -6.98 0.22
CA ARG A 201 5.90 -6.02 1.31
C ARG A 201 6.57 -6.66 2.53
N SER A 202 6.25 -7.93 2.86
CA SER A 202 6.95 -8.70 3.89
C SER A 202 8.44 -8.85 3.58
N ALA A 203 8.78 -9.18 2.33
CA ALA A 203 10.16 -9.26 1.87
C ALA A 203 10.90 -7.91 1.90
N LEU A 204 10.21 -6.82 1.57
CA LEU A 204 10.77 -5.47 1.71
C LEU A 204 10.97 -5.09 3.18
N ALA A 205 10.00 -5.39 4.05
CA ALA A 205 10.11 -5.17 5.48
C ALA A 205 11.27 -5.96 6.10
N HIS A 206 11.46 -7.21 5.67
CA HIS A 206 12.61 -8.03 6.06
C HIS A 206 13.94 -7.35 5.67
N ARG A 207 14.08 -6.90 4.43
CA ARG A 207 15.27 -6.18 3.95
C ARG A 207 15.55 -4.88 4.72
N VAL A 208 14.50 -4.14 5.08
CA VAL A 208 14.62 -2.91 5.90
C VAL A 208 15.13 -3.27 7.29
N ARG A 209 14.54 -4.28 7.94
CA ARG A 209 14.98 -4.75 9.28
C ARG A 209 16.44 -5.21 9.30
N GLU A 210 16.89 -5.93 8.27
CA GLU A 210 18.29 -6.32 8.15
C GLU A 210 19.24 -5.12 8.18
N VAL A 211 18.91 -4.06 7.43
CA VAL A 211 19.72 -2.83 7.39
C VAL A 211 19.66 -2.06 8.69
N LEU A 212 18.47 -1.90 9.28
CA LEU A 212 18.31 -1.22 10.56
C LEU A 212 19.10 -1.93 11.65
N LYS A 213 18.99 -3.24 11.77
CA LYS A 213 19.74 -4.04 12.76
C LYS A 213 21.25 -3.94 12.54
N LEU A 214 21.71 -3.95 11.27
CA LEU A 214 23.13 -3.82 10.95
C LEU A 214 23.71 -2.46 11.33
N GLU A 215 22.96 -1.37 11.16
CA GLU A 215 23.46 0.00 11.35
C GLU A 215 23.15 0.58 12.73
N MET A 216 22.16 0.05 13.46
CA MET A 216 21.69 0.55 14.74
C MET A 216 21.75 -0.49 15.87
N GLY A 217 22.10 -1.75 15.58
CA GLY A 217 22.11 -2.80 16.59
C GLY A 217 20.71 -3.10 17.18
N ALA A 218 20.61 -3.14 18.49
CA ALA A 218 19.32 -3.39 19.18
C ALA A 218 18.28 -2.30 18.91
N ASP A 219 18.70 -1.04 18.80
CA ASP A 219 17.83 0.11 18.51
C ASP A 219 17.22 0.03 17.09
N GLY A 220 17.77 -0.83 16.24
CA GLY A 220 17.27 -1.11 14.89
C GLY A 220 16.17 -2.17 14.83
N GLU A 221 15.72 -2.73 15.94
CA GLU A 221 14.58 -3.66 15.95
C GLU A 221 13.29 -2.93 15.60
N ALA A 222 12.57 -3.45 14.60
CA ALA A 222 11.35 -2.82 14.11
C ALA A 222 10.20 -3.83 14.08
N ARG A 223 9.07 -3.47 14.68
CA ARG A 223 7.83 -4.27 14.63
C ARG A 223 6.89 -3.72 13.58
N THR A 224 6.12 -4.57 12.91
CA THR A 224 5.08 -4.12 11.99
C THR A 224 3.92 -3.48 12.77
N LEU A 225 3.65 -2.19 12.50
CA LEU A 225 2.48 -1.51 13.01
C LEU A 225 1.23 -1.97 12.25
N TYR A 226 1.22 -1.81 10.93
CA TYR A 226 0.14 -2.29 10.08
C TYR A 226 0.55 -2.38 8.60
N ASP A 227 -0.09 -3.31 7.87
CA ASP A 227 -0.03 -3.42 6.40
C ASP A 227 -1.44 -3.46 5.83
N VAL A 228 -1.73 -2.62 4.85
CA VAL A 228 -3.07 -2.45 4.27
C VAL A 228 -3.02 -2.29 2.76
N ALA A 229 -4.02 -2.82 2.06
CA ALA A 229 -4.19 -2.66 0.62
C ALA A 229 -5.10 -1.47 0.28
N HIS A 230 -4.85 -0.78 -0.85
CA HIS A 230 -5.66 0.35 -1.32
C HIS A 230 -6.11 0.25 -2.79
N ASN A 231 -5.85 -0.88 -3.45
CA ASN A 231 -6.29 -1.20 -4.81
C ASN A 231 -6.74 -2.66 -4.85
N ILE A 232 -7.96 -2.92 -4.35
CA ILE A 232 -8.47 -4.27 -4.15
C ILE A 232 -10.00 -4.27 -4.12
N ALA A 233 -10.63 -5.38 -4.45
CA ALA A 233 -12.03 -5.65 -4.14
C ALA A 233 -12.11 -6.79 -3.12
N LYS A 234 -12.99 -6.65 -2.14
CA LYS A 234 -13.25 -7.67 -1.10
C LYS A 234 -14.74 -7.89 -0.96
N ILE A 235 -15.11 -9.14 -0.69
CA ILE A 235 -16.48 -9.46 -0.28
C ILE A 235 -16.59 -9.16 1.21
N GLU A 236 -17.42 -8.20 1.54
CA GLU A 236 -17.61 -7.72 2.91
C GLU A 236 -19.10 -7.65 3.25
N THR A 237 -19.44 -7.85 4.51
CA THR A 237 -20.81 -7.74 5.01
C THR A 237 -21.07 -6.33 5.53
N HIS A 238 -22.05 -5.66 4.97
CA HIS A 238 -22.44 -4.30 5.33
C HIS A 238 -23.93 -4.17 5.57
N SER A 239 -24.33 -3.22 6.44
CA SER A 239 -25.73 -2.81 6.59
C SER A 239 -26.05 -1.70 5.60
N ILE A 240 -26.99 -1.97 4.69
CA ILE A 240 -27.47 -1.00 3.70
C ILE A 240 -28.97 -0.78 3.92
N ASN A 241 -29.39 0.42 4.30
CA ASN A 241 -30.78 0.74 4.62
C ASN A 241 -31.41 -0.24 5.64
N GLY A 242 -30.63 -0.63 6.66
CA GLY A 242 -31.06 -1.57 7.71
C GLY A 242 -31.04 -3.05 7.30
N LYS A 243 -30.63 -3.38 6.08
CA LYS A 243 -30.50 -4.78 5.61
C LYS A 243 -29.04 -5.18 5.58
N ILE A 244 -28.74 -6.37 6.07
CA ILE A 244 -27.40 -6.96 5.97
C ILE A 244 -27.20 -7.51 4.56
N CYS A 245 -26.17 -7.04 3.89
CA CYS A 245 -25.84 -7.40 2.51
C CYS A 245 -24.35 -7.79 2.38
N ASN A 246 -24.07 -8.82 1.60
CA ASN A 246 -22.71 -9.11 1.15
C ASN A 246 -22.40 -8.26 -0.09
N CYS A 247 -21.37 -7.45 0.00
CA CYS A 247 -21.00 -6.47 -1.02
C CYS A 247 -19.60 -6.74 -1.54
N ALA A 248 -19.38 -6.61 -2.84
CA ALA A 248 -18.04 -6.50 -3.42
C ALA A 248 -17.56 -5.05 -3.26
N VAL A 249 -16.84 -4.76 -2.20
CA VAL A 249 -16.33 -3.42 -1.93
C VAL A 249 -15.05 -3.17 -2.70
N HIS A 250 -15.12 -2.35 -3.73
CA HIS A 250 -13.98 -1.95 -4.56
C HIS A 250 -13.30 -0.72 -3.97
N ARG A 251 -12.05 -0.88 -3.51
CA ARG A 251 -11.22 0.23 -3.06
C ARG A 251 -10.15 0.54 -4.11
N LYS A 252 -10.19 1.74 -4.65
CA LYS A 252 -9.20 2.28 -5.59
C LYS A 252 -8.77 3.65 -5.10
N GLY A 253 -7.56 3.72 -4.55
CA GLY A 253 -7.12 4.94 -3.88
C GLY A 253 -7.88 5.19 -2.57
N ALA A 254 -8.32 4.13 -1.92
CA ALA A 254 -8.94 4.11 -0.59
C ALA A 254 -8.47 2.85 0.15
N THR A 255 -8.36 2.93 1.47
CA THR A 255 -8.03 1.79 2.34
C THR A 255 -9.23 1.39 3.17
N ARG A 256 -9.22 0.16 3.69
CA ARG A 256 -10.14 -0.27 4.73
C ARG A 256 -9.89 0.55 6.01
N ALA A 257 -10.94 0.97 6.68
CA ALA A 257 -10.91 1.73 7.94
C ALA A 257 -12.05 1.23 8.85
N PHE A 258 -11.98 -0.03 9.24
CA PHE A 258 -12.99 -0.66 10.08
C PHE A 258 -12.91 -0.11 11.50
N SER A 259 -14.10 -0.02 12.14
CA SER A 259 -14.20 0.27 13.58
C SER A 259 -13.74 -0.91 14.43
N GLY A 260 -13.42 -0.64 15.69
CA GLY A 260 -12.97 -1.66 16.63
C GLY A 260 -13.97 -2.79 16.86
N ASP A 261 -15.26 -2.48 16.76
CA ASP A 261 -16.38 -3.43 16.91
C ASP A 261 -16.78 -4.12 15.60
N SER A 262 -16.08 -3.86 14.48
CA SER A 262 -16.38 -4.50 13.19
C SER A 262 -15.90 -5.95 13.18
N GLY A 263 -16.74 -6.85 12.65
CA GLY A 263 -16.30 -8.20 12.30
C GLY A 263 -15.21 -8.17 11.20
N GLY A 264 -14.17 -8.99 11.37
CA GLY A 264 -13.07 -9.08 10.39
C GLY A 264 -11.95 -8.05 10.56
N ILE A 265 -11.94 -7.30 11.67
CA ILE A 265 -10.77 -6.53 12.13
C ILE A 265 -9.80 -7.47 12.87
N GLU A 266 -8.51 -7.21 12.75
CA GLU A 266 -7.47 -7.94 13.48
C GLU A 266 -7.59 -7.65 14.99
N THR A 267 -7.57 -8.70 15.83
CA THR A 267 -7.94 -8.65 17.27
C THR A 267 -7.24 -7.53 18.05
N LYS A 268 -5.98 -7.25 17.76
CA LYS A 268 -5.21 -6.23 18.49
C LYS A 268 -5.70 -4.78 18.23
N TYR A 269 -6.58 -4.57 17.26
CA TYR A 269 -7.16 -3.27 16.94
C TYR A 269 -8.63 -3.15 17.34
N SER A 270 -9.19 -4.16 18.01
CA SER A 270 -10.60 -4.21 18.40
C SER A 270 -11.05 -3.08 19.34
N THR A 271 -10.14 -2.43 20.04
CA THR A 271 -10.43 -1.30 20.94
C THR A 271 -10.17 0.08 20.31
N THR A 272 -9.33 0.12 19.27
CA THR A 272 -8.88 1.39 18.67
C THR A 272 -9.48 1.67 17.32
N GLY A 273 -9.96 0.65 16.62
CA GLY A 273 -10.21 0.68 15.18
C GLY A 273 -8.93 0.39 14.38
N GLN A 274 -9.11 0.06 13.13
CA GLN A 274 -8.06 -0.33 12.21
C GLN A 274 -7.10 0.83 11.92
N PRO A 275 -5.77 0.62 11.93
CA PRO A 275 -4.82 1.62 11.47
C PRO A 275 -5.00 1.95 9.98
N VAL A 276 -4.98 3.24 9.67
CA VAL A 276 -5.08 3.80 8.32
C VAL A 276 -3.82 4.60 8.03
N LEU A 277 -3.07 4.19 7.02
CA LEU A 277 -1.81 4.84 6.64
C LEU A 277 -2.07 5.82 5.50
N VAL A 278 -1.79 7.10 5.73
CA VAL A 278 -2.05 8.17 4.76
C VAL A 278 -0.75 8.88 4.41
N PRO A 279 0.04 8.37 3.44
CA PRO A 279 1.20 9.09 2.95
C PRO A 279 0.81 10.41 2.29
N GLY A 280 1.55 11.45 2.62
CA GLY A 280 1.49 12.72 1.93
C GLY A 280 2.43 12.73 0.73
N ASP A 281 3.51 13.48 0.84
CA ASP A 281 4.57 13.57 -0.15
C ASP A 281 5.97 13.54 0.52
N MET A 282 7.02 13.53 -0.28
CA MET A 282 8.40 13.38 0.21
C MET A 282 8.94 14.59 0.99
N GLY A 283 8.20 15.68 1.10
CA GLY A 283 8.65 16.94 1.73
C GLY A 283 7.77 17.40 2.89
N THR A 284 6.49 17.04 2.93
CA THR A 284 5.54 17.56 3.92
C THR A 284 5.31 16.60 5.08
N GLY A 285 5.01 15.36 4.82
CA GLY A 285 4.79 14.36 5.87
C GLY A 285 3.69 13.37 5.53
N SER A 286 3.35 12.55 6.51
CA SER A 286 2.34 11.49 6.41
C SER A 286 1.56 11.42 7.71
N TRP A 287 0.44 10.70 7.69
CA TRP A 287 -0.38 10.48 8.87
C TRP A 287 -0.67 9.00 9.11
N ILE A 288 -0.70 8.65 10.39
CA ILE A 288 -1.35 7.43 10.86
C ILE A 288 -2.70 7.86 11.44
N MET A 289 -3.76 7.25 10.95
CA MET A 289 -5.12 7.43 11.46
C MET A 289 -5.65 6.10 11.99
N ALA A 290 -6.78 6.13 12.67
CA ALA A 290 -7.55 4.98 13.11
C ALA A 290 -8.95 5.02 12.51
N GLY A 291 -9.52 3.89 12.16
CA GLY A 291 -10.95 3.76 11.90
C GLY A 291 -11.78 4.25 13.09
N PRO A 292 -13.10 4.39 12.97
CA PRO A 292 -13.96 4.75 14.11
C PRO A 292 -13.74 3.80 15.30
N LYS A 293 -13.91 4.28 16.54
CA LYS A 293 -13.86 3.39 17.72
C LYS A 293 -15.00 2.37 17.67
N THR A 294 -16.18 2.84 17.31
CA THR A 294 -17.40 2.03 17.21
C THR A 294 -18.22 2.45 15.99
N GLY A 295 -19.02 1.54 15.46
CA GLY A 295 -19.89 1.77 14.33
C GLY A 295 -19.16 1.90 13.00
N GLN A 296 -19.82 1.57 11.92
CA GLN A 296 -19.26 1.62 10.58
C GLN A 296 -19.44 3.02 9.95
N ASN A 297 -18.40 3.57 9.34
CA ASN A 297 -18.54 4.80 8.57
C ASN A 297 -19.39 4.59 7.30
N GLN A 298 -19.97 5.69 6.77
CA GLN A 298 -20.88 5.63 5.63
C GLN A 298 -20.23 5.26 4.28
N ALA A 299 -18.90 5.18 4.24
CA ALA A 299 -18.12 4.81 3.05
C ALA A 299 -17.74 3.31 3.04
N PHE A 300 -18.61 2.44 3.49
CA PHE A 300 -18.35 0.99 3.59
C PHE A 300 -17.07 0.67 4.36
N GLY A 301 -16.85 1.32 5.50
CA GLY A 301 -15.63 1.13 6.29
C GLY A 301 -14.37 1.48 5.50
N SER A 302 -14.39 2.55 4.72
CA SER A 302 -13.26 3.00 3.90
C SER A 302 -12.81 4.41 4.28
N SER A 303 -11.52 4.71 4.03
CA SER A 303 -10.92 6.03 4.23
C SER A 303 -9.96 6.36 3.07
N CYS A 304 -9.47 7.60 3.03
CA CYS A 304 -8.43 7.99 2.09
C CYS A 304 -7.15 7.15 2.28
N HIS A 305 -6.40 6.95 1.19
CA HIS A 305 -5.13 6.20 1.22
C HIS A 305 -3.88 7.09 1.09
N GLY A 306 -4.05 8.41 0.93
CA GLY A 306 -2.98 9.37 0.69
C GLY A 306 -3.53 10.75 0.37
N ALA A 307 -2.66 11.74 0.25
CA ALA A 307 -3.04 13.12 -0.04
C ALA A 307 -3.75 13.28 -1.40
N GLY A 308 -3.46 12.43 -2.36
CA GLY A 308 -3.97 12.55 -3.73
C GLY A 308 -3.23 13.65 -4.52
N ARG A 309 -3.31 13.55 -5.84
CA ARG A 309 -2.56 14.47 -6.73
C ARG A 309 -3.38 15.70 -7.10
N ALA A 310 -2.70 16.85 -7.13
CA ALA A 310 -3.21 18.11 -7.70
C ALA A 310 -2.76 18.28 -9.16
N LEU A 311 -1.60 17.72 -9.55
CA LEU A 311 -1.06 17.80 -10.92
C LEU A 311 -0.90 16.40 -11.52
N SER A 312 -1.09 16.30 -12.85
CA SER A 312 -0.69 15.08 -13.58
C SER A 312 0.83 14.94 -13.59
N ARG A 313 1.33 13.68 -13.68
CA ARG A 313 2.78 13.40 -13.76
C ARG A 313 3.45 14.17 -14.91
N THR A 314 2.80 14.21 -16.07
CA THR A 314 3.31 14.92 -17.24
C THR A 314 3.43 16.42 -16.98
N LYS A 315 2.44 17.03 -16.29
CA LYS A 315 2.49 18.47 -15.96
C LYS A 315 3.58 18.75 -14.94
N ALA A 316 3.68 17.94 -13.88
CA ALA A 316 4.70 18.08 -12.84
C ALA A 316 6.13 18.04 -13.44
N LYS A 317 6.43 17.06 -14.31
CA LYS A 317 7.73 16.97 -15.00
C LYS A 317 8.09 18.22 -15.82
N LYS A 318 7.10 18.92 -16.37
CA LYS A 318 7.35 20.12 -17.21
C LYS A 318 7.70 21.35 -16.41
N ILE A 319 7.22 21.44 -15.17
CA ILE A 319 7.30 22.67 -14.36
C ILE A 319 8.23 22.54 -13.14
N ILE A 320 8.62 21.34 -12.75
CA ILE A 320 9.42 21.10 -11.55
C ILE A 320 10.78 20.52 -11.94
N ASP A 321 11.87 21.18 -11.53
CA ASP A 321 13.23 20.66 -11.65
C ASP A 321 13.55 19.71 -10.48
N GLY A 322 13.68 18.42 -10.79
CA GLY A 322 13.96 17.40 -9.78
C GLY A 322 15.35 17.53 -9.12
N LYS A 323 16.34 18.14 -9.77
CA LYS A 323 17.65 18.39 -9.15
C LYS A 323 17.59 19.52 -8.14
N GLU A 324 16.86 20.59 -8.47
CA GLU A 324 16.62 21.70 -7.56
C GLU A 324 15.79 21.26 -6.37
N LEU A 325 14.71 20.52 -6.61
CA LEU A 325 13.88 19.93 -5.56
C LEU A 325 14.72 19.06 -4.61
N LYS A 326 15.61 18.22 -5.13
CA LYS A 326 16.49 17.40 -4.29
C LYS A 326 17.34 18.28 -3.36
N ARG A 327 17.97 19.34 -3.91
CA ARG A 327 18.78 20.29 -3.10
C ARG A 327 17.95 20.96 -2.00
N LYS A 328 16.72 21.38 -2.33
CA LYS A 328 15.78 21.99 -1.38
C LYS A 328 15.43 21.02 -0.22
N LEU A 329 15.07 19.80 -0.54
CA LEU A 329 14.72 18.78 0.46
C LEU A 329 15.92 18.36 1.32
N GLU A 330 17.10 18.19 0.71
CA GLU A 330 18.34 17.89 1.43
C GLU A 330 18.75 19.07 2.35
N GLY A 331 18.52 20.30 1.92
CA GLY A 331 18.70 21.51 2.74
C GLY A 331 17.73 21.59 3.92
N ALA A 332 16.53 20.99 3.81
CA ALA A 332 15.56 20.83 4.88
C ALA A 332 15.84 19.61 5.79
N GLY A 333 16.96 18.90 5.58
CA GLY A 333 17.38 17.76 6.41
C GLY A 333 16.87 16.40 5.93
N ILE A 334 16.14 16.32 4.81
CA ILE A 334 15.61 15.06 4.27
C ILE A 334 16.64 14.43 3.33
N ARG A 335 17.01 13.18 3.54
CA ARG A 335 17.93 12.45 2.67
C ARG A 335 17.19 11.77 1.53
N ILE A 336 17.48 12.15 0.29
CA ILE A 336 16.77 11.70 -0.90
C ILE A 336 17.62 10.73 -1.72
N HIS A 337 17.12 9.52 -1.92
CA HIS A 337 17.64 8.50 -2.82
C HIS A 337 16.59 8.18 -3.89
N ALA A 338 16.78 8.66 -5.10
CA ALA A 338 15.87 8.44 -6.21
C ALA A 338 16.61 7.83 -7.40
N SER A 339 15.92 6.96 -8.14
CA SER A 339 16.49 6.32 -9.33
C SER A 339 16.86 7.30 -10.43
N THR A 340 16.09 8.38 -10.58
CA THR A 340 16.35 9.48 -11.52
C THR A 340 15.79 10.82 -11.02
N PRO A 341 16.33 11.98 -11.47
CA PRO A 341 15.74 13.28 -11.17
C PRO A 341 14.29 13.43 -11.66
N ASN A 342 13.93 12.78 -12.76
CA ASN A 342 12.59 12.83 -13.32
C ASN A 342 11.53 12.24 -12.37
N VAL A 343 11.87 11.22 -11.60
CA VAL A 343 10.98 10.63 -10.58
C VAL A 343 10.68 11.67 -9.49
N LEU A 344 11.67 12.47 -9.10
CA LEU A 344 11.47 13.56 -8.12
C LEU A 344 10.54 14.63 -8.66
N SER A 345 10.70 15.02 -9.93
CA SER A 345 9.80 16.00 -10.58
C SER A 345 8.35 15.48 -10.62
N GLU A 346 8.15 14.18 -10.97
CA GLU A 346 6.83 13.58 -11.02
C GLU A 346 6.11 13.58 -9.68
N GLU A 347 6.85 13.29 -8.63
CA GLU A 347 6.34 13.01 -7.29
C GLU A 347 6.65 14.14 -6.29
N ALA A 348 6.90 15.34 -6.81
CA ALA A 348 7.21 16.53 -6.02
C ALA A 348 6.03 16.93 -5.10
N PRO A 349 6.29 17.55 -3.94
CA PRO A 349 5.26 18.06 -3.04
C PRO A 349 4.20 18.91 -3.76
N ASP A 350 4.60 19.83 -4.59
CA ASP A 350 3.69 20.72 -5.35
C ASP A 350 2.75 19.98 -6.34
N ALA A 351 2.99 18.66 -6.56
CA ALA A 351 2.11 17.83 -7.39
C ALA A 351 0.98 17.16 -6.59
N TYR A 352 0.97 17.30 -5.26
CA TYR A 352 0.00 16.71 -4.36
C TYR A 352 -0.87 17.77 -3.69
N LYS A 353 -2.01 17.33 -3.17
CA LYS A 353 -2.84 18.14 -2.27
C LYS A 353 -2.18 18.20 -0.90
N ASP A 354 -2.52 19.22 -0.12
CA ASP A 354 -2.10 19.30 1.27
C ASP A 354 -2.65 18.12 2.07
N VAL A 355 -1.75 17.32 2.64
CA VAL A 355 -2.15 16.13 3.40
C VAL A 355 -2.90 16.50 4.68
N ASP A 356 -2.55 17.60 5.34
CA ASP A 356 -3.18 18.03 6.58
C ASP A 356 -4.62 18.47 6.34
N GLU A 357 -4.93 19.13 5.22
CA GLU A 357 -6.31 19.43 4.78
C GLU A 357 -7.10 18.14 4.49
N VAL A 358 -6.49 17.16 3.81
CA VAL A 358 -7.13 15.87 3.53
C VAL A 358 -7.46 15.13 4.81
N ILE A 359 -6.58 15.16 5.80
CA ILE A 359 -6.80 14.54 7.11
C ILE A 359 -7.93 15.22 7.89
N ASP A 360 -7.96 16.57 7.92
CA ASP A 360 -9.03 17.32 8.57
C ASP A 360 -10.41 16.98 7.96
N LEU A 361 -10.49 17.00 6.63
CA LEU A 361 -11.74 16.65 5.93
C LEU A 361 -12.17 15.19 6.18
N THR A 362 -11.21 14.25 6.17
CA THR A 362 -11.45 12.83 6.45
C THR A 362 -11.99 12.61 7.87
N ASN A 363 -11.40 13.31 8.84
CA ASN A 363 -11.82 13.25 10.24
C ASN A 363 -13.23 13.87 10.43
N ARG A 364 -13.47 15.04 9.87
CA ARG A 364 -14.78 15.71 9.92
C ARG A 364 -15.89 14.91 9.23
N ALA A 365 -15.55 14.17 8.19
CA ALA A 365 -16.48 13.25 7.52
C ALA A 365 -16.72 11.95 8.32
N GLY A 366 -16.06 11.75 9.47
CA GLY A 366 -16.20 10.55 10.31
C GLY A 366 -15.64 9.27 9.66
N LEU A 367 -14.74 9.38 8.66
CA LEU A 367 -14.20 8.22 7.96
C LEU A 367 -13.06 7.55 8.72
N ALA A 368 -12.18 8.36 9.31
CA ALA A 368 -11.10 7.91 10.18
C ALA A 368 -10.66 9.06 11.10
N ARG A 369 -10.03 8.74 12.23
CA ARG A 369 -9.54 9.68 13.26
C ARG A 369 -8.02 9.83 13.16
N PRO A 370 -7.44 11.04 13.20
CA PRO A 370 -5.99 11.23 13.21
C PRO A 370 -5.38 10.73 14.53
N VAL A 371 -4.25 10.04 14.45
CA VAL A 371 -3.52 9.52 15.63
C VAL A 371 -2.14 10.17 15.74
N ALA A 372 -1.33 10.10 14.68
CA ALA A 372 0.01 10.68 14.70
C ALA A 372 0.40 11.23 13.32
N ARG A 373 1.11 12.37 13.32
CA ARG A 373 1.74 12.97 12.16
C ARG A 373 3.22 12.59 12.11
N MET A 374 3.72 12.21 10.94
CA MET A 374 5.11 11.86 10.73
C MET A 374 5.78 12.80 9.74
N ARG A 375 7.09 12.99 9.92
CA ARG A 375 7.96 13.74 9.02
C ARG A 375 9.05 12.84 8.42
N PRO A 376 9.33 12.91 7.12
CA PRO A 376 10.37 12.10 6.50
C PRO A 376 11.78 12.56 6.89
N ASN A 377 12.68 11.59 7.16
CA ASN A 377 14.12 11.79 7.37
C ASN A 377 14.92 11.22 6.20
N ILE A 378 14.52 10.04 5.70
CA ILE A 378 15.12 9.38 4.54
C ILE A 378 13.99 8.98 3.60
N VAL A 379 14.16 9.26 2.30
CA VAL A 379 13.21 8.89 1.24
C VAL A 379 13.94 8.10 0.16
N ILE A 380 13.42 6.91 -0.14
CA ILE A 380 13.87 6.07 -1.25
C ILE A 380 12.74 5.98 -2.26
N LYS A 381 13.00 6.44 -3.48
CA LYS A 381 12.01 6.58 -4.54
C LYS A 381 12.47 5.87 -5.82
N GLY A 382 11.58 5.08 -6.45
CA GLY A 382 11.90 4.29 -7.64
C GLY A 382 11.39 4.84 -8.97
#